data_fd5188d68ced0b6cd3afaa652bd7caa2
#
_entry.id   fd5188d68ced0b6cd3afaa652bd7caa2
#
_cell.length_a   1.000
_cell.length_b   1.000
_cell.length_c   1.000
_cell.angle_alpha   90.00
_cell.angle_beta   90.00
_cell.angle_gamma   90.00
#
_symmetry.space_group_name_H-M   'P 1'
#
loop_
_entity.id
_entity.type
_entity.pdbx_description
1 polymer ?
#
loop_
_entity_poly.entity_id
_entity_poly.type
_entity_poly.pdbx_seq_one_letter_code
_entity_poly.pdbx_strand_id
1 'polypeptide(L)'
;MKTDCENLRFLTLLPACLSACLTIALLGASAVAQVTGGAASPKAASRAVVEGVVTKEPGSEPVKKALIELIAENQAEGGDYTAVSGADGGFHIEGILPGRYHLFAERTGLLEVDKHRVRADGRVLTLAAGQEVKDLRIRLQAAAVVRGRVTDEDGDPLPNAQVAVLRQTFVGGRSRWEQAGAERTNDLGEYRVAGLAAGIYYVSVSPPPDFKSLIEGAGAEPRAANDQTAATPSQSPSQTSYQTTYYPDTADRGQAAPVELHAGDEFPANFSLTPSPSLSIRGSVVNLPPRASAAIMLQSRDFNLVLNGAEMHADGSFVIRDVAPGAYTILATVENAAVPMMARQALQVVANSVEDVRLAPQPGGWIHGRLRVENQSAGQGTGRVDLSQIFLVLRSVDGDDEPLGGFSMGDGFSHTARVAGDGSFEWKSVPPGNYFVQLAGEGAGGSDWFLKSVLAGGREVDDAGVGASGGAVVLDIVASVNGGVAEGVVTDQKGEPVENAVIVAVPEARLRARIERFRKTVSDQSGRFTLHGIPPGEYTLFAWESVDGEAYYNPEFLKNYGQQGSALRVGEGERKSVQLTVIPGSEE
;
A
#
# COMPACT_ATOMS: atom_id res chain seq x y z
N MET A 1 -16.32 53.38 -25.31
CA MET A 1 -14.90 53.18 -25.54
C MET A 1 -14.57 51.88 -24.86
N LYS A 2 -14.70 50.75 -25.52
CA LYS A 2 -13.67 49.96 -26.24
C LYS A 2 -12.36 49.91 -25.42
N THR A 3 -11.92 48.79 -24.95
CA THR A 3 -11.34 47.56 -25.54
C THR A 3 -11.04 46.62 -24.41
N ASP A 4 -11.12 45.48 -24.44
CA ASP A 4 -10.90 44.17 -25.11
C ASP A 4 -10.39 43.14 -24.10
N CYS A 5 -11.14 42.05 -24.04
CA CYS A 5 -10.71 40.77 -23.42
C CYS A 5 -9.64 40.08 -24.27
N GLU A 6 -8.61 39.55 -23.68
CA GLU A 6 -7.84 38.49 -24.33
C GLU A 6 -7.65 37.27 -23.44
N ASN A 7 -8.08 36.17 -24.04
CA ASN A 7 -7.98 34.81 -23.59
C ASN A 7 -6.51 34.33 -23.57
N LEU A 8 -6.11 33.61 -22.53
CA LEU A 8 -4.87 32.82 -22.57
C LEU A 8 -5.23 31.33 -22.58
N ARG A 9 -5.20 30.75 -23.78
CA ARG A 9 -5.21 29.29 -24.00
C ARG A 9 -3.79 28.77 -23.87
N PHE A 10 -3.56 27.79 -23.01
CA PHE A 10 -2.32 27.00 -23.04
C PHE A 10 -2.38 26.00 -24.18
N LEU A 11 -1.42 26.17 -25.09
CA LEU A 11 -1.19 25.33 -26.27
C LEU A 11 -0.14 24.26 -25.92
N THR A 12 -0.49 23.03 -26.15
CA THR A 12 0.42 21.86 -26.16
C THR A 12 1.31 21.92 -27.38
N LEU A 13 2.63 21.78 -27.21
CA LEU A 13 3.59 21.67 -28.27
C LEU A 13 4.17 20.24 -28.30
N LEU A 14 3.80 19.50 -29.35
CA LEU A 14 4.55 18.36 -29.89
C LEU A 14 5.55 18.89 -30.92
N PRO A 15 6.75 18.36 -31.04
CA PRO A 15 7.53 18.53 -32.24
C PRO A 15 7.43 17.31 -33.14
N ALA A 16 6.89 17.54 -34.33
CA ALA A 16 7.08 16.68 -35.49
C ALA A 16 8.42 17.01 -36.13
N CYS A 17 9.24 16.02 -36.43
CA CYS A 17 10.32 16.11 -37.41
C CYS A 17 10.09 15.11 -38.52
N LEU A 18 9.72 15.63 -39.66
CA LEU A 18 9.67 14.93 -40.96
C LEU A 18 10.89 15.28 -41.82
N SER A 19 11.51 14.21 -42.33
CA SER A 19 12.04 14.06 -43.70
C SER A 19 13.10 14.99 -44.28
N ALA A 20 14.21 14.40 -44.64
CA ALA A 20 14.86 14.70 -45.94
C ALA A 20 15.70 13.50 -46.42
N CYS A 21 15.24 12.86 -47.48
CA CYS A 21 16.02 12.02 -48.40
C CYS A 21 17.02 12.89 -49.20
N LEU A 22 18.21 12.39 -49.45
CA LEU A 22 18.75 12.30 -50.82
C LEU A 22 20.10 11.56 -50.88
N THR A 23 20.06 10.48 -51.60
CA THR A 23 21.06 9.79 -52.43
C THR A 23 22.45 10.42 -52.63
N ILE A 24 23.52 9.58 -52.50
CA ILE A 24 24.65 9.50 -53.45
C ILE A 24 25.19 8.05 -53.44
N ALA A 25 25.17 7.42 -54.61
CA ALA A 25 25.87 6.18 -54.93
C ALA A 25 27.30 6.50 -55.35
N LEU A 26 28.25 5.61 -55.03
CA LEU A 26 29.21 5.03 -56.01
C LEU A 26 30.41 4.33 -55.33
N LEU A 27 30.49 3.03 -55.59
CA LEU A 27 31.69 2.23 -55.91
C LEU A 27 32.91 2.22 -54.96
N GLY A 28 33.10 1.05 -54.37
CA GLY A 28 34.38 0.62 -53.79
C GLY A 28 34.31 -0.87 -53.47
N ALA A 29 34.57 -1.74 -54.44
CA ALA A 29 34.73 -3.17 -54.22
C ALA A 29 36.03 -3.43 -53.46
N SER A 30 35.92 -4.02 -52.28
CA SER A 30 37.02 -4.69 -51.57
C SER A 30 36.50 -6.02 -51.02
N ALA A 31 37.04 -7.07 -51.60
CA ALA A 31 36.80 -8.44 -51.14
C ALA A 31 37.37 -8.61 -49.72
N VAL A 32 36.52 -8.96 -48.77
CA VAL A 32 36.90 -9.46 -47.46
C VAL A 32 36.35 -10.86 -47.29
N ALA A 33 37.24 -11.75 -46.94
CA ALA A 33 37.02 -13.16 -46.75
C ALA A 33 35.85 -13.48 -45.78
N GLN A 34 34.96 -14.37 -46.19
CA GLN A 34 33.95 -15.00 -45.34
C GLN A 34 34.65 -15.84 -44.28
N VAL A 35 34.59 -15.36 -43.04
CA VAL A 35 34.70 -16.24 -41.88
C VAL A 35 33.27 -16.65 -41.54
N THR A 36 32.90 -17.85 -41.94
CA THR A 36 31.69 -18.53 -41.53
C THR A 36 31.83 -18.96 -40.07
N GLY A 37 31.64 -18.04 -39.15
CA GLY A 37 31.30 -18.31 -37.76
C GLY A 37 29.80 -18.16 -37.62
N GLY A 38 29.06 -19.25 -37.74
CA GLY A 38 27.62 -19.29 -37.49
C GLY A 38 27.35 -19.04 -36.00
N ALA A 39 27.24 -17.76 -35.62
CA ALA A 39 26.49 -17.46 -34.39
C ALA A 39 25.04 -17.75 -34.72
N ALA A 40 24.52 -18.84 -34.17
CA ALA A 40 23.07 -19.14 -34.19
C ALA A 40 22.35 -17.91 -33.62
N SER A 41 21.57 -17.24 -34.46
CA SER A 41 20.63 -16.23 -33.98
C SER A 41 19.82 -16.85 -32.85
N PRO A 42 19.63 -16.18 -31.71
CA PRO A 42 18.79 -16.70 -30.66
C PRO A 42 17.42 -17.01 -31.29
N LYS A 43 17.02 -18.28 -31.24
CA LYS A 43 15.73 -18.77 -31.75
C LYS A 43 14.68 -17.90 -31.09
N ALA A 44 13.95 -17.09 -31.85
CA ALA A 44 12.88 -16.26 -31.31
C ALA A 44 11.99 -17.14 -30.45
N ALA A 45 11.88 -16.81 -29.18
CA ALA A 45 11.06 -17.58 -28.25
C ALA A 45 9.65 -17.65 -28.81
N SER A 46 9.11 -18.87 -28.92
CA SER A 46 7.74 -19.07 -29.38
C SER A 46 6.79 -18.35 -28.44
N ARG A 47 5.90 -17.54 -28.99
CA ARG A 47 4.94 -16.74 -28.22
C ARG A 47 3.82 -17.63 -27.67
N ALA A 48 3.37 -17.34 -26.45
CA ALA A 48 2.24 -18.03 -25.86
C ALA A 48 0.91 -17.37 -26.25
N VAL A 49 -0.17 -18.12 -26.07
CA VAL A 49 -1.56 -17.69 -26.34
C VAL A 49 -2.42 -18.03 -25.13
N VAL A 50 -3.31 -17.11 -24.76
CA VAL A 50 -4.30 -17.30 -23.70
C VAL A 50 -5.69 -17.03 -24.27
N GLU A 51 -6.57 -18.03 -24.16
CA GLU A 51 -7.97 -17.95 -24.57
C GLU A 51 -8.87 -18.33 -23.40
N GLY A 52 -10.02 -17.69 -23.33
CA GLY A 52 -10.96 -17.99 -22.25
C GLY A 52 -12.31 -17.31 -22.39
N VAL A 53 -13.12 -17.47 -21.37
CA VAL A 53 -14.46 -16.89 -21.29
C VAL A 53 -14.66 -16.22 -19.95
N VAL A 54 -15.23 -15.01 -19.98
CA VAL A 54 -15.66 -14.26 -18.79
C VAL A 54 -17.15 -14.51 -18.57
N THR A 55 -17.50 -14.99 -17.39
CA THR A 55 -18.87 -15.30 -17.02
C THR A 55 -19.28 -14.58 -15.73
N LYS A 56 -20.57 -14.28 -15.60
CA LYS A 56 -21.15 -13.73 -14.38
C LYS A 56 -21.76 -14.84 -13.53
N GLU A 57 -21.48 -14.83 -12.24
CA GLU A 57 -22.11 -15.72 -11.27
C GLU A 57 -23.17 -14.99 -10.43
N PRO A 58 -24.21 -15.70 -9.94
CA PRO A 58 -24.61 -17.06 -10.34
C PRO A 58 -25.20 -17.08 -11.76
N GLY A 59 -25.15 -18.24 -12.43
CA GLY A 59 -25.83 -18.44 -13.72
C GLY A 59 -24.91 -18.63 -14.92
N SER A 60 -23.61 -18.34 -14.81
CA SER A 60 -22.61 -18.48 -15.90
C SER A 60 -22.97 -17.70 -17.17
N GLU A 61 -23.67 -16.58 -17.05
CA GLU A 61 -23.99 -15.71 -18.17
C GLU A 61 -22.69 -15.07 -18.73
N PRO A 62 -22.53 -15.01 -20.07
CA PRO A 62 -21.36 -14.40 -20.67
C PRO A 62 -21.31 -12.89 -20.39
N VAL A 63 -20.13 -12.41 -19.99
CA VAL A 63 -19.89 -10.99 -19.76
C VAL A 63 -19.21 -10.36 -20.95
N LYS A 64 -19.93 -9.48 -21.64
CA LYS A 64 -19.39 -8.67 -22.76
C LYS A 64 -18.66 -7.44 -22.26
N LYS A 65 -17.62 -7.02 -23.00
CA LYS A 65 -16.85 -5.80 -22.73
C LYS A 65 -16.19 -5.82 -21.34
N ALA A 66 -15.82 -6.97 -20.82
CA ALA A 66 -14.88 -7.03 -19.72
C ALA A 66 -13.48 -6.73 -20.26
N LEU A 67 -12.73 -5.89 -19.57
CA LEU A 67 -11.30 -5.66 -19.83
C LEU A 67 -10.54 -6.80 -19.15
N ILE A 68 -9.69 -7.48 -19.90
CA ILE A 68 -8.78 -8.50 -19.41
C ILE A 68 -7.37 -7.95 -19.55
N GLU A 69 -6.62 -7.95 -18.45
CA GLU A 69 -5.24 -7.45 -18.40
C GLU A 69 -4.32 -8.56 -17.89
N LEU A 70 -3.22 -8.76 -18.60
CA LEU A 70 -2.18 -9.71 -18.26
C LEU A 70 -0.89 -8.93 -18.04
N ILE A 71 -0.49 -8.77 -16.80
CA ILE A 71 0.64 -7.94 -16.37
C ILE A 71 1.80 -8.83 -15.97
N ALA A 72 2.98 -8.62 -16.57
CA ALA A 72 4.16 -9.42 -16.25
C ALA A 72 4.64 -9.14 -14.81
N GLU A 73 4.96 -10.20 -14.06
CA GLU A 73 5.60 -10.10 -12.74
C GLU A 73 7.00 -9.48 -12.85
N ASN A 74 7.72 -9.78 -13.93
CA ASN A 74 8.98 -9.15 -14.29
C ASN A 74 8.81 -8.34 -15.60
N GLN A 75 8.70 -7.03 -15.49
CA GLN A 75 8.52 -6.12 -16.62
C GLN A 75 9.71 -6.11 -17.60
N ALA A 76 10.92 -6.44 -17.15
CA ALA A 76 12.12 -6.49 -17.99
C ALA A 76 12.13 -7.71 -18.93
N GLU A 77 11.43 -8.80 -18.57
CA GLU A 77 11.40 -10.06 -19.30
C GLU A 77 10.07 -10.30 -20.03
N GLY A 78 9.00 -9.64 -19.55
CA GLY A 78 7.65 -9.75 -20.08
C GLY A 78 7.13 -8.45 -20.67
N GLY A 79 5.82 -8.35 -20.78
CA GLY A 79 5.09 -7.15 -21.21
C GLY A 79 3.67 -7.21 -20.67
N ASP A 80 2.94 -6.12 -20.87
CA ASP A 80 1.54 -6.04 -20.51
C ASP A 80 0.69 -6.31 -21.76
N TYR A 81 -0.32 -7.14 -21.60
CA TYR A 81 -1.23 -7.54 -22.68
C TYR A 81 -2.66 -7.32 -22.26
N THR A 82 -3.49 -6.88 -23.18
CA THR A 82 -4.90 -6.61 -22.90
C THR A 82 -5.81 -7.22 -23.94
N ALA A 83 -7.01 -7.59 -23.53
CA ALA A 83 -8.10 -7.98 -24.41
C ALA A 83 -9.43 -7.48 -23.86
N VAL A 84 -10.46 -7.48 -24.73
CA VAL A 84 -11.83 -7.13 -24.34
C VAL A 84 -12.74 -8.29 -24.74
N SER A 85 -13.56 -8.77 -23.80
CA SER A 85 -14.46 -9.91 -24.06
C SER A 85 -15.57 -9.57 -25.07
N GLY A 86 -15.86 -10.53 -25.94
CA GLY A 86 -16.91 -10.49 -26.95
C GLY A 86 -18.32 -10.61 -26.38
N ALA A 87 -19.32 -10.73 -27.27
CA ALA A 87 -20.71 -10.89 -26.88
C ALA A 87 -21.00 -12.23 -26.19
N ASP A 88 -20.20 -13.22 -26.48
CA ASP A 88 -20.20 -14.57 -25.90
C ASP A 88 -19.32 -14.70 -24.65
N GLY A 89 -18.75 -13.56 -24.17
CA GLY A 89 -17.81 -13.51 -23.08
C GLY A 89 -16.40 -13.97 -23.45
N GLY A 90 -16.17 -14.43 -24.68
CA GLY A 90 -14.88 -14.94 -25.14
C GLY A 90 -13.82 -13.85 -25.23
N PHE A 91 -12.57 -14.19 -24.90
CA PHE A 91 -11.41 -13.33 -25.09
C PHE A 91 -10.22 -14.14 -25.60
N HIS A 92 -9.29 -13.45 -26.28
CA HIS A 92 -8.10 -14.04 -26.87
C HIS A 92 -6.94 -13.05 -26.77
N ILE A 93 -5.80 -13.50 -26.24
CA ILE A 93 -4.54 -12.75 -26.14
C ILE A 93 -3.45 -13.60 -26.79
N GLU A 94 -2.78 -13.04 -27.78
CA GLU A 94 -1.69 -13.70 -28.50
C GLU A 94 -0.39 -12.92 -28.41
N GLY A 95 0.70 -13.55 -28.79
CA GLY A 95 2.00 -12.88 -28.85
C GLY A 95 2.67 -12.70 -27.50
N ILE A 96 2.24 -13.44 -26.46
CA ILE A 96 2.70 -13.31 -25.10
C ILE A 96 4.10 -13.91 -24.97
N LEU A 97 5.04 -13.19 -24.32
CA LEU A 97 6.36 -13.71 -23.96
C LEU A 97 6.22 -14.79 -22.87
N PRO A 98 7.11 -15.82 -22.86
CA PRO A 98 7.15 -16.76 -21.75
C PRO A 98 7.46 -16.01 -20.45
N GLY A 99 6.78 -16.37 -19.36
CA GLY A 99 6.96 -15.70 -18.07
C GLY A 99 5.83 -15.98 -17.11
N ARG A 100 5.89 -15.30 -15.98
CA ARG A 100 4.88 -15.32 -14.93
C ARG A 100 4.09 -14.01 -14.97
N TYR A 101 2.79 -14.11 -14.93
CA TYR A 101 1.87 -13.00 -15.16
C TYR A 101 0.77 -12.97 -14.11
N HIS A 102 0.28 -11.76 -13.84
CA HIS A 102 -0.95 -11.52 -13.10
C HIS A 102 -2.07 -11.20 -14.10
N LEU A 103 -3.14 -11.97 -14.06
CA LEU A 103 -4.32 -11.79 -14.88
C LEU A 103 -5.40 -11.09 -14.05
N PHE A 104 -5.96 -10.02 -14.60
CA PHE A 104 -7.08 -9.29 -14.03
C PHE A 104 -8.23 -9.25 -15.02
N ALA A 105 -9.45 -9.21 -14.51
CA ALA A 105 -10.63 -8.95 -15.34
C ALA A 105 -11.54 -7.94 -14.65
N GLU A 106 -11.85 -6.88 -15.38
CA GLU A 106 -12.64 -5.78 -14.87
C GLU A 106 -13.89 -5.52 -15.70
N ARG A 107 -14.99 -5.28 -15.02
CA ARG A 107 -16.25 -4.82 -15.63
C ARG A 107 -17.01 -3.98 -14.61
N THR A 108 -17.45 -2.79 -14.99
CA THR A 108 -18.21 -1.89 -14.11
C THR A 108 -19.36 -2.62 -13.40
N GLY A 109 -19.36 -2.55 -12.06
CA GLY A 109 -20.36 -3.18 -11.21
C GLY A 109 -20.19 -4.69 -11.02
N LEU A 110 -19.11 -5.27 -11.56
CA LEU A 110 -18.72 -6.65 -11.33
C LEU A 110 -17.31 -6.71 -10.76
N LEU A 111 -17.05 -7.71 -9.95
CA LEU A 111 -15.76 -7.96 -9.32
C LEU A 111 -15.31 -9.39 -9.61
N GLU A 112 -14.03 -9.58 -9.91
CA GLU A 112 -13.45 -10.90 -9.92
C GLU A 112 -13.30 -11.39 -8.48
N VAL A 113 -13.88 -12.51 -8.18
CA VAL A 113 -13.83 -13.10 -6.86
C VAL A 113 -13.35 -14.54 -6.95
N ASP A 114 -12.53 -14.90 -5.99
CA ASP A 114 -12.20 -16.28 -5.72
C ASP A 114 -12.89 -16.69 -4.44
N LYS A 115 -13.87 -17.60 -4.61
CA LYS A 115 -14.69 -18.19 -3.56
C LYS A 115 -15.42 -17.22 -2.64
N HIS A 116 -15.06 -16.03 -2.38
CA HIS A 116 -15.76 -15.00 -1.61
C HIS A 116 -14.91 -13.73 -1.41
N ARG A 117 -13.73 -13.63 -2.05
CA ARG A 117 -12.84 -12.47 -1.88
C ARG A 117 -12.48 -11.85 -3.22
N VAL A 118 -12.37 -10.52 -3.26
CA VAL A 118 -11.81 -9.80 -4.40
C VAL A 118 -10.32 -10.15 -4.52
N ARG A 119 -9.91 -10.50 -5.73
CA ARG A 119 -8.49 -10.72 -6.04
C ARG A 119 -7.77 -9.39 -6.23
N ALA A 120 -7.20 -8.88 -5.18
CA ALA A 120 -6.39 -7.66 -5.27
C ALA A 120 -5.11 -7.87 -6.11
N ASP A 121 -4.52 -9.07 -6.03
CA ASP A 121 -3.24 -9.39 -6.70
C ASP A 121 -3.43 -10.08 -8.07
N GLY A 122 -4.67 -10.21 -8.56
CA GLY A 122 -4.97 -10.92 -9.80
C GLY A 122 -4.77 -12.45 -9.70
N ARG A 123 -4.98 -13.14 -10.81
CA ARG A 123 -4.77 -14.59 -10.95
C ARG A 123 -3.40 -14.86 -11.56
N VAL A 124 -2.61 -15.70 -10.93
CA VAL A 124 -1.26 -15.99 -11.40
C VAL A 124 -1.28 -17.04 -12.52
N LEU A 125 -0.67 -16.70 -13.67
CA LEU A 125 -0.45 -17.60 -14.80
C LEU A 125 1.03 -17.72 -15.08
N THR A 126 1.52 -18.96 -15.20
CA THR A 126 2.87 -19.26 -15.70
C THR A 126 2.77 -19.76 -17.12
N LEU A 127 3.39 -19.05 -18.06
CA LEU A 127 3.33 -19.34 -19.49
C LEU A 127 4.70 -19.77 -20.00
N ALA A 128 4.77 -20.98 -20.55
CA ALA A 128 5.96 -21.48 -21.23
C ALA A 128 6.02 -20.98 -22.68
N ALA A 129 7.20 -21.09 -23.31
CA ALA A 129 7.37 -20.73 -24.71
C ALA A 129 6.46 -21.55 -25.63
N GLY A 130 5.58 -20.88 -26.40
CA GLY A 130 4.63 -21.49 -27.30
C GLY A 130 3.47 -22.22 -26.63
N GLN A 131 3.27 -22.00 -25.33
CA GLN A 131 2.15 -22.59 -24.62
C GLN A 131 0.82 -21.97 -25.06
N GLU A 132 -0.16 -22.81 -25.27
CA GLU A 132 -1.55 -22.41 -25.50
C GLU A 132 -2.36 -22.75 -24.24
N VAL A 133 -2.87 -21.73 -23.55
CA VAL A 133 -3.83 -21.88 -22.45
C VAL A 133 -5.21 -21.68 -23.04
N LYS A 134 -6.01 -22.73 -23.09
CA LYS A 134 -7.39 -22.71 -23.59
C LYS A 134 -8.37 -22.96 -22.45
N ASP A 135 -9.61 -22.58 -22.69
CA ASP A 135 -10.73 -22.80 -21.74
C ASP A 135 -10.55 -22.12 -20.37
N LEU A 136 -9.76 -21.02 -20.30
CA LEU A 136 -9.61 -20.25 -19.08
C LEU A 136 -10.97 -19.61 -18.71
N ARG A 137 -11.46 -19.88 -17.51
CA ARG A 137 -12.71 -19.32 -17.02
C ARG A 137 -12.45 -18.25 -15.98
N ILE A 138 -12.94 -17.05 -16.27
CA ILE A 138 -12.92 -15.92 -15.34
C ILE A 138 -14.36 -15.69 -14.87
N ARG A 139 -14.56 -15.71 -13.56
CA ARG A 139 -15.86 -15.55 -12.93
C ARG A 139 -15.96 -14.20 -12.26
N LEU A 140 -16.93 -13.40 -12.68
CA LEU A 140 -17.24 -12.12 -12.09
C LEU A 140 -18.54 -12.21 -11.31
N GLN A 141 -18.60 -11.56 -10.16
CA GLN A 141 -19.81 -11.45 -9.35
C GLN A 141 -20.26 -9.99 -9.28
N ALA A 142 -21.57 -9.78 -9.08
CA ALA A 142 -22.08 -8.44 -8.88
C ALA A 142 -21.51 -7.84 -7.60
N ALA A 143 -21.02 -6.60 -7.70
CA ALA A 143 -20.58 -5.86 -6.53
C ALA A 143 -21.77 -5.52 -5.64
N ALA A 144 -21.57 -5.60 -4.33
CA ALA A 144 -22.53 -5.12 -3.36
C ALA A 144 -22.48 -3.60 -3.20
N VAL A 145 -23.52 -3.05 -2.61
CA VAL A 145 -23.73 -1.63 -2.41
C VAL A 145 -24.24 -1.38 -1.00
N VAL A 146 -23.67 -0.38 -0.33
CA VAL A 146 -24.25 0.21 0.87
C VAL A 146 -24.83 1.57 0.48
N ARG A 147 -26.10 1.81 0.80
CA ARG A 147 -26.78 3.06 0.49
C ARG A 147 -27.63 3.51 1.66
N GLY A 148 -27.94 4.79 1.71
CA GLY A 148 -28.80 5.30 2.78
C GLY A 148 -28.90 6.80 2.77
N ARG A 149 -29.39 7.32 3.87
CA ARG A 149 -29.53 8.74 4.13
C ARG A 149 -28.95 9.09 5.49
N VAL A 150 -28.31 10.26 5.55
CA VAL A 150 -27.79 10.86 6.78
C VAL A 150 -28.60 12.08 7.10
N THR A 151 -29.12 12.17 8.32
CA THR A 151 -29.88 13.30 8.83
C THR A 151 -29.27 13.80 10.14
N ASP A 152 -29.62 14.99 10.55
CA ASP A 152 -29.38 15.53 11.89
C ASP A 152 -30.46 15.06 12.89
N GLU A 153 -30.41 15.61 14.11
CA GLU A 153 -31.36 15.32 15.19
C GLU A 153 -32.81 15.75 14.91
N ASP A 154 -33.00 16.74 14.03
CA ASP A 154 -34.32 17.25 13.63
C ASP A 154 -34.89 16.51 12.41
N GLY A 155 -34.09 15.59 11.82
CA GLY A 155 -34.43 14.82 10.63
C GLY A 155 -34.12 15.56 9.32
N ASP A 156 -33.45 16.72 9.38
CA ASP A 156 -33.01 17.44 8.22
C ASP A 156 -31.82 16.76 7.54
N PRO A 157 -31.72 16.78 6.21
CA PRO A 157 -30.61 16.12 5.50
C PRO A 157 -29.27 16.78 5.80
N LEU A 158 -28.24 15.96 6.04
CA LEU A 158 -26.85 16.39 6.23
C LEU A 158 -26.05 16.22 4.93
N PRO A 159 -25.82 17.28 4.16
CA PRO A 159 -25.00 17.23 2.95
C PRO A 159 -23.50 17.21 3.26
N ASN A 160 -22.70 16.63 2.35
CA ASN A 160 -21.25 16.51 2.44
C ASN A 160 -20.71 15.70 3.64
N ALA A 161 -21.56 15.00 4.39
CA ALA A 161 -21.11 14.04 5.37
C ALA A 161 -20.38 12.88 4.67
N GLN A 162 -19.25 12.46 5.21
CA GLN A 162 -18.46 11.37 4.63
C GLN A 162 -18.90 10.03 5.21
N VAL A 163 -19.45 9.17 4.36
CA VAL A 163 -19.77 7.79 4.72
C VAL A 163 -18.65 6.88 4.26
N ALA A 164 -18.11 6.09 5.17
CA ALA A 164 -17.07 5.11 4.89
C ALA A 164 -17.55 3.70 5.23
N VAL A 165 -17.28 2.78 4.31
CA VAL A 165 -17.46 1.34 4.52
C VAL A 165 -16.09 0.75 4.84
N LEU A 166 -15.99 0.15 6.01
CA LEU A 166 -14.75 -0.30 6.62
C LEU A 166 -14.74 -1.82 6.73
N ARG A 167 -13.59 -2.45 6.56
CA ARG A 167 -13.38 -3.86 6.88
C ARG A 167 -12.20 -4.02 7.82
N GLN A 168 -12.20 -5.06 8.62
CA GLN A 168 -11.01 -5.47 9.34
C GLN A 168 -10.06 -6.19 8.39
N THR A 169 -8.79 -5.87 8.46
CA THR A 169 -7.71 -6.56 7.74
C THR A 169 -6.43 -6.54 8.58
N PHE A 170 -5.42 -7.24 8.14
CA PHE A 170 -4.12 -7.25 8.81
C PHE A 170 -3.06 -6.53 7.97
N VAL A 171 -2.38 -5.58 8.61
CA VAL A 171 -1.23 -4.89 8.04
C VAL A 171 -0.06 -5.05 9.02
N GLY A 172 1.07 -5.60 8.57
CA GLY A 172 2.20 -5.91 9.44
C GLY A 172 1.85 -6.84 10.60
N GLY A 173 0.87 -7.74 10.42
CA GLY A 173 0.38 -8.65 11.45
C GLY A 173 -0.52 -8.01 12.52
N ARG A 174 -0.89 -6.75 12.38
CA ARG A 174 -1.80 -6.03 13.29
C ARG A 174 -3.15 -5.86 12.64
N SER A 175 -4.21 -6.20 13.37
CA SER A 175 -5.57 -5.93 12.89
C SER A 175 -5.81 -4.43 12.79
N ARG A 176 -6.25 -3.99 11.62
CA ARG A 176 -6.59 -2.60 11.32
C ARG A 176 -7.90 -2.51 10.57
N TRP A 177 -8.52 -1.36 10.65
CA TRP A 177 -9.68 -1.02 9.84
C TRP A 177 -9.21 -0.37 8.55
N GLU A 178 -9.57 -0.96 7.44
CA GLU A 178 -9.29 -0.46 6.11
C GLU A 178 -10.56 0.04 5.46
N GLN A 179 -10.48 1.18 4.78
CA GLN A 179 -11.60 1.72 4.03
C GLN A 179 -11.77 0.95 2.73
N ALA A 180 -12.83 0.16 2.64
CA ALA A 180 -13.20 -0.58 1.43
C ALA A 180 -13.90 0.31 0.38
N GLY A 181 -14.53 1.40 0.83
CA GLY A 181 -15.15 2.38 -0.02
C GLY A 181 -15.65 3.57 0.79
N ALA A 182 -15.80 4.72 0.14
CA ALA A 182 -16.40 5.89 0.77
C ALA A 182 -17.09 6.78 -0.26
N GLU A 183 -18.12 7.48 0.20
CA GLU A 183 -18.84 8.48 -0.58
C GLU A 183 -19.30 9.62 0.32
N ARG A 184 -19.59 10.75 -0.29
CA ARG A 184 -20.19 11.90 0.40
C ARG A 184 -21.69 11.96 0.14
N THR A 185 -22.43 12.40 1.16
CA THR A 185 -23.86 12.66 1.00
C THR A 185 -24.10 13.82 0.06
N ASN A 186 -25.15 13.71 -0.75
CA ASN A 186 -25.67 14.78 -1.61
C ASN A 186 -26.49 15.82 -0.79
N ASP A 187 -27.12 16.76 -1.46
CA ASP A 187 -27.97 17.81 -0.88
C ASP A 187 -29.23 17.27 -0.16
N LEU A 188 -29.64 16.04 -0.47
CA LEU A 188 -30.73 15.34 0.19
C LEU A 188 -30.24 14.43 1.33
N GLY A 189 -28.95 14.48 1.68
CA GLY A 189 -28.34 13.60 2.65
C GLY A 189 -28.15 12.16 2.17
N GLU A 190 -28.40 11.86 0.89
CA GLU A 190 -28.32 10.51 0.35
C GLU A 190 -26.90 10.16 -0.08
N TYR A 191 -26.56 8.87 0.05
CA TYR A 191 -25.26 8.32 -0.36
C TYR A 191 -25.40 6.93 -0.96
N ARG A 192 -24.38 6.51 -1.73
CA ARG A 192 -24.30 5.17 -2.32
C ARG A 192 -22.84 4.75 -2.49
N VAL A 193 -22.34 3.91 -1.60
CA VAL A 193 -21.01 3.30 -1.71
C VAL A 193 -21.16 1.98 -2.48
N ALA A 194 -20.56 1.92 -3.66
CA ALA A 194 -20.63 0.77 -4.57
C ALA A 194 -19.27 0.11 -4.74
N GLY A 195 -19.22 -1.03 -5.43
CA GLY A 195 -17.97 -1.74 -5.71
C GLY A 195 -17.48 -2.59 -4.55
N LEU A 196 -18.37 -2.96 -3.63
CA LEU A 196 -18.03 -3.76 -2.46
C LEU A 196 -18.11 -5.27 -2.79
N ALA A 197 -17.14 -6.02 -2.30
CA ALA A 197 -17.17 -7.48 -2.36
C ALA A 197 -18.15 -8.05 -1.32
N ALA A 198 -18.51 -9.33 -1.46
CA ALA A 198 -19.11 -10.07 -0.37
C ALA A 198 -18.15 -10.11 0.84
N GLY A 199 -18.67 -9.98 2.05
CA GLY A 199 -17.87 -9.97 3.27
C GLY A 199 -18.51 -9.19 4.41
N ILE A 200 -17.79 -9.11 5.52
CA ILE A 200 -18.22 -8.41 6.73
C ILE A 200 -17.62 -7.01 6.75
N TYR A 201 -18.48 -6.04 6.93
CA TYR A 201 -18.14 -4.62 6.94
C TYR A 201 -18.70 -3.89 8.13
N TYR A 202 -18.21 -2.71 8.36
CA TYR A 202 -18.74 -1.74 9.30
C TYR A 202 -18.94 -0.42 8.55
N VAL A 203 -20.03 0.26 8.83
CA VAL A 203 -20.34 1.52 8.17
C VAL A 203 -20.21 2.65 9.18
N SER A 204 -19.54 3.71 8.80
CA SER A 204 -19.41 4.91 9.61
C SER A 204 -19.75 6.15 8.81
N VAL A 205 -20.22 7.16 9.50
CA VAL A 205 -20.44 8.50 8.95
C VAL A 205 -19.69 9.53 9.77
N SER A 206 -18.89 10.34 9.12
CA SER A 206 -18.20 11.48 9.73
C SER A 206 -18.88 12.78 9.28
N PRO A 207 -18.96 13.80 10.15
CA PRO A 207 -19.54 15.07 9.79
C PRO A 207 -18.82 15.70 8.60
N PRO A 208 -19.48 16.63 7.88
CA PRO A 208 -18.82 17.39 6.84
C PRO A 208 -17.60 18.11 7.41
N PRO A 209 -16.48 18.13 6.68
CA PRO A 209 -15.33 18.92 7.12
C PRO A 209 -15.69 20.39 7.15
N ASP A 210 -15.39 21.07 8.25
CA ASP A 210 -15.54 22.52 8.32
C ASP A 210 -14.42 23.20 7.53
N PHE A 211 -14.65 23.40 6.23
CA PHE A 211 -13.71 24.07 5.33
C PHE A 211 -13.39 25.51 5.77
N LYS A 212 -14.26 26.13 6.54
CA LYS A 212 -14.07 27.50 6.98
C LYS A 212 -12.95 27.60 7.99
N SER A 213 -12.88 26.67 8.92
CA SER A 213 -11.78 26.59 9.90
C SER A 213 -10.44 26.23 9.25
N LEU A 214 -10.45 25.43 8.18
CA LEU A 214 -9.23 25.09 7.42
C LEU A 214 -8.67 26.29 6.64
N ILE A 215 -9.53 27.15 6.08
CA ILE A 215 -9.13 28.33 5.30
C ILE A 215 -8.70 29.47 6.24
N GLU A 216 -9.38 29.65 7.35
CA GLU A 216 -9.04 30.67 8.35
C GLU A 216 -7.74 30.34 9.08
N GLY A 217 -7.43 29.05 9.31
CA GLY A 217 -6.16 28.60 9.88
C GLY A 217 -4.96 28.72 8.92
N ALA A 218 -5.17 28.54 7.62
CA ALA A 218 -4.12 28.59 6.60
C ALA A 218 -3.82 30.02 6.08
N GLY A 219 -4.70 30.99 6.33
CA GLY A 219 -4.62 32.35 5.79
C GLY A 219 -4.31 33.46 6.81
N ALA A 220 -4.05 33.14 8.05
CA ALA A 220 -3.69 34.15 9.05
C ALA A 220 -2.25 34.64 8.84
N GLU A 221 -2.08 35.65 7.98
CA GLU A 221 -0.90 36.49 8.02
C GLU A 221 -0.76 37.10 9.43
N PRO A 222 0.46 37.22 9.97
CA PRO A 222 0.68 37.84 11.29
C PRO A 222 0.22 39.28 11.24
N ARG A 223 -0.98 39.56 11.75
CA ARG A 223 -1.46 40.91 11.94
C ARG A 223 -0.56 41.62 12.91
N ALA A 224 0.08 42.67 12.43
CA ALA A 224 0.88 43.60 13.25
C ALA A 224 0.06 44.06 14.45
N ALA A 225 0.65 43.87 15.64
CA ALA A 225 0.09 44.30 16.91
C ALA A 225 0.08 45.85 16.99
N ASN A 226 -0.99 46.47 16.52
CA ASN A 226 -1.32 47.87 16.86
C ASN A 226 -2.81 48.12 16.61
N ASP A 227 -3.66 47.56 17.47
CA ASP A 227 -4.97 48.19 17.78
C ASP A 227 -5.49 47.60 19.10
N GLN A 228 -5.28 48.34 20.17
CA GLN A 228 -5.92 48.10 21.46
C GLN A 228 -7.34 48.65 21.42
N THR A 229 -8.23 48.00 20.81
CA THR A 229 -9.66 48.11 21.08
C THR A 229 -10.14 46.76 21.59
N ALA A 230 -10.54 46.77 22.87
CA ALA A 230 -11.14 45.61 23.51
C ALA A 230 -12.34 45.10 22.73
N ALA A 231 -12.08 44.10 21.89
CA ALA A 231 -13.14 43.30 21.28
C ALA A 231 -13.67 42.36 22.37
N THR A 232 -14.89 42.65 22.84
CA THR A 232 -15.70 41.70 23.59
C THR A 232 -15.66 40.36 22.82
N PRO A 233 -15.38 39.22 23.52
CA PRO A 233 -15.40 37.95 22.86
C PRO A 233 -16.81 37.74 22.31
N SER A 234 -16.98 37.87 21.00
CA SER A 234 -18.17 37.42 20.29
C SER A 234 -18.23 35.92 20.54
N GLN A 235 -19.13 35.51 21.42
CA GLN A 235 -19.58 34.14 21.49
C GLN A 235 -20.25 33.85 20.14
N SER A 236 -19.48 33.31 19.20
CA SER A 236 -20.08 32.65 18.03
C SER A 236 -21.03 31.59 18.57
N PRO A 237 -22.26 31.48 18.03
CA PRO A 237 -23.18 30.46 18.48
C PRO A 237 -22.45 29.12 18.41
N SER A 238 -22.59 28.31 19.45
CA SER A 238 -22.01 26.98 19.58
C SER A 238 -22.25 26.23 18.28
N GLN A 239 -21.21 26.09 17.46
CA GLN A 239 -21.32 25.25 16.26
C GLN A 239 -21.61 23.86 16.78
N THR A 240 -22.76 23.35 16.42
CA THR A 240 -23.17 21.99 16.70
C THR A 240 -22.17 21.08 15.98
N SER A 241 -21.33 20.40 16.75
CA SER A 241 -20.37 19.45 16.21
C SER A 241 -21.00 18.08 16.29
N TYR A 242 -20.94 17.34 15.21
CA TYR A 242 -21.33 15.94 15.17
C TYR A 242 -20.11 15.06 15.31
N GLN A 243 -20.22 13.96 16.05
CA GLN A 243 -19.16 12.98 16.14
C GLN A 243 -19.32 11.90 15.06
N THR A 244 -18.21 11.21 14.74
CA THR A 244 -18.28 10.02 13.89
C THR A 244 -19.22 9.00 14.51
N THR A 245 -20.20 8.58 13.73
CA THR A 245 -21.24 7.64 14.14
C THR A 245 -21.13 6.37 13.32
N TYR A 246 -21.21 5.22 14.00
CA TYR A 246 -21.16 3.90 13.40
C TYR A 246 -22.56 3.30 13.32
N TYR A 247 -22.79 2.49 12.31
CA TYR A 247 -24.05 1.75 12.18
C TYR A 247 -24.23 0.80 13.37
N PRO A 248 -25.44 0.72 14.00
CA PRO A 248 -26.70 1.38 13.64
C PRO A 248 -26.97 2.73 14.35
N ASP A 249 -26.14 3.64 14.60
CA ASP A 249 -26.26 4.92 15.31
C ASP A 249 -25.54 4.96 16.67
N THR A 250 -24.32 4.44 16.71
CA THR A 250 -23.48 4.52 17.90
C THR A 250 -22.22 5.33 17.65
N ALA A 251 -21.81 6.10 18.65
CA ALA A 251 -20.51 6.77 18.64
C ALA A 251 -19.37 5.86 19.11
N ASP A 252 -19.70 4.77 19.80
CA ASP A 252 -18.73 3.80 20.27
C ASP A 252 -18.46 2.74 19.19
N ARG A 253 -17.26 2.74 18.65
CA ARG A 253 -16.81 1.76 17.67
C ARG A 253 -16.96 0.32 18.16
N GLY A 254 -16.77 0.07 19.47
CA GLY A 254 -16.91 -1.25 20.06
C GLY A 254 -18.35 -1.77 20.04
N GLN A 255 -19.32 -0.88 19.81
CA GLN A 255 -20.75 -1.19 19.68
C GLN A 255 -21.25 -1.19 18.25
N ALA A 256 -20.35 -0.94 17.27
CA ALA A 256 -20.70 -0.97 15.86
C ALA A 256 -21.17 -2.36 15.45
N ALA A 257 -22.30 -2.43 14.75
CA ALA A 257 -22.82 -3.69 14.24
C ALA A 257 -22.12 -4.07 12.93
N PRO A 258 -21.67 -5.31 12.78
CA PRO A 258 -21.17 -5.81 11.50
C PRO A 258 -22.32 -5.88 10.48
N VAL A 259 -22.01 -5.54 9.25
CA VAL A 259 -22.88 -5.63 8.08
C VAL A 259 -22.34 -6.72 7.18
N GLU A 260 -23.05 -7.81 7.06
CA GLU A 260 -22.73 -8.88 6.14
C GLU A 260 -23.32 -8.56 4.76
N LEU A 261 -22.47 -8.52 3.75
CA LEU A 261 -22.85 -8.25 2.35
C LEU A 261 -22.62 -9.50 1.51
N HIS A 262 -23.62 -9.86 0.71
CA HIS A 262 -23.50 -10.88 -0.33
C HIS A 262 -23.31 -10.23 -1.71
N ALA A 263 -22.91 -11.02 -2.69
CA ALA A 263 -22.73 -10.54 -4.05
C ALA A 263 -24.01 -9.93 -4.62
N GLY A 264 -23.94 -8.66 -5.01
CA GLY A 264 -25.06 -7.92 -5.57
C GLY A 264 -26.08 -7.38 -4.59
N ASP A 265 -25.83 -7.49 -3.28
CA ASP A 265 -26.70 -6.94 -2.26
C ASP A 265 -26.73 -5.40 -2.32
N GLU A 266 -27.91 -4.83 -2.00
CA GLU A 266 -28.04 -3.42 -1.68
C GLU A 266 -28.49 -3.27 -0.22
N PHE A 267 -27.56 -2.96 0.66
CA PHE A 267 -27.80 -2.82 2.09
C PHE A 267 -28.20 -1.38 2.44
N PRO A 268 -29.36 -1.17 3.09
CA PRO A 268 -29.76 0.15 3.54
C PRO A 268 -29.14 0.46 4.92
N ALA A 269 -28.29 1.47 5.01
CA ALA A 269 -27.77 1.99 6.26
C ALA A 269 -28.10 3.48 6.38
N ASN A 270 -29.09 3.81 7.19
CA ASN A 270 -29.46 5.19 7.49
C ASN A 270 -28.84 5.63 8.80
N PHE A 271 -28.54 6.91 8.94
CA PHE A 271 -27.94 7.49 10.14
C PHE A 271 -28.70 8.76 10.57
N SER A 272 -28.84 8.91 11.88
CA SER A 272 -29.28 10.15 12.50
C SER A 272 -28.17 10.65 13.42
N LEU A 273 -27.45 11.70 12.99
CA LEU A 273 -26.36 12.24 13.78
C LEU A 273 -26.89 13.06 14.94
N THR A 274 -26.41 12.77 16.13
CA THR A 274 -26.72 13.54 17.33
C THR A 274 -25.60 14.53 17.63
N PRO A 275 -25.94 15.77 18.06
CA PRO A 275 -24.94 16.72 18.48
C PRO A 275 -24.10 16.17 19.63
N SER A 276 -22.82 16.31 19.52
CA SER A 276 -21.86 15.96 20.55
C SER A 276 -21.21 17.22 21.13
N PRO A 277 -20.86 17.22 22.42
CA PRO A 277 -20.02 18.28 22.95
C PRO A 277 -18.74 18.35 22.13
N SER A 278 -18.46 19.52 21.59
CA SER A 278 -17.19 19.77 20.92
C SER A 278 -16.07 19.70 21.94
N LEU A 279 -15.22 18.70 21.83
CA LEU A 279 -14.03 18.56 22.64
C LEU A 279 -12.85 19.25 21.95
N SER A 280 -11.85 19.63 22.72
CA SER A 280 -10.65 20.25 22.18
C SER A 280 -9.39 19.58 22.72
N ILE A 281 -8.33 19.68 21.93
CA ILE A 281 -6.97 19.35 22.38
C ILE A 281 -6.19 20.64 22.44
N ARG A 282 -5.65 20.97 23.60
CA ARG A 282 -4.83 22.16 23.82
C ARG A 282 -3.45 21.79 24.30
N GLY A 283 -2.47 22.53 23.83
CA GLY A 283 -1.10 22.26 24.21
C GLY A 283 -0.13 23.31 23.73
N SER A 284 1.13 22.95 23.76
CA SER A 284 2.22 23.80 23.29
C SER A 284 3.31 22.98 22.61
N VAL A 285 3.92 23.57 21.59
CA VAL A 285 5.15 23.07 20.99
C VAL A 285 6.31 23.76 21.68
N VAL A 286 7.17 22.98 22.33
CA VAL A 286 8.30 23.47 23.07
C VAL A 286 9.60 23.28 22.29
N ASN A 287 10.64 24.05 22.62
CA ASN A 287 11.97 23.96 22.01
C ASN A 287 11.98 24.23 20.48
N LEU A 288 11.10 25.09 20.00
CA LEU A 288 11.13 25.54 18.61
C LEU A 288 12.40 26.34 18.32
N PRO A 289 13.10 26.12 17.20
CA PRO A 289 14.18 26.98 16.75
C PRO A 289 13.70 28.43 16.53
N PRO A 290 14.57 29.43 16.66
CA PRO A 290 14.20 30.82 16.38
C PRO A 290 13.67 30.99 14.95
N ARG A 291 12.53 31.65 14.82
CA ARG A 291 11.81 31.89 13.54
C ARG A 291 11.23 30.66 12.86
N ALA A 292 11.25 29.49 13.49
CA ALA A 292 10.55 28.32 13.00
C ALA A 292 9.08 28.35 13.44
N SER A 293 8.22 27.83 12.60
CA SER A 293 6.81 27.55 12.90
C SER A 293 6.59 26.02 12.96
N ALA A 294 5.52 25.60 13.60
CA ALA A 294 5.14 24.20 13.60
C ALA A 294 3.79 24.02 12.93
N ALA A 295 3.68 23.01 12.08
CA ALA A 295 2.40 22.50 11.60
C ALA A 295 2.00 21.31 12.48
N ILE A 296 0.75 21.33 12.95
CA ILE A 296 0.21 20.27 13.80
C ILE A 296 -0.91 19.57 13.06
N MET A 297 -0.85 18.25 13.07
CA MET A 297 -1.87 17.38 12.50
C MET A 297 -2.37 16.41 13.55
N LEU A 298 -3.66 16.15 13.55
CA LEU A 298 -4.31 15.13 14.35
C LEU A 298 -4.71 13.96 13.45
N GLN A 299 -4.16 12.80 13.71
CA GLN A 299 -4.47 11.59 12.97
C GLN A 299 -5.28 10.63 13.84
N SER A 300 -6.40 10.16 13.32
CA SER A 300 -7.12 9.05 13.95
C SER A 300 -6.32 7.76 13.83
N ARG A 301 -6.14 7.06 14.95
CA ARG A 301 -5.51 5.73 14.93
C ARG A 301 -6.45 4.64 14.41
N ASP A 302 -7.72 4.96 14.35
CA ASP A 302 -8.76 4.02 13.90
C ASP A 302 -8.91 4.00 12.39
N PHE A 303 -8.71 5.15 11.72
CA PHE A 303 -8.99 5.31 10.29
C PHE A 303 -7.78 5.67 9.44
N ASN A 304 -6.61 5.84 10.04
CA ASN A 304 -5.43 6.39 9.35
C ASN A 304 -5.75 7.69 8.56
N LEU A 305 -6.68 8.48 9.07
CA LEU A 305 -7.17 9.71 8.45
C LEU A 305 -6.67 10.92 9.24
N VAL A 306 -6.13 11.91 8.54
CA VAL A 306 -5.83 13.24 9.12
C VAL A 306 -7.14 14.00 9.29
N LEU A 307 -7.47 14.35 10.53
CA LEU A 307 -8.78 14.91 10.85
C LEU A 307 -8.80 16.42 10.87
N ASN A 308 -7.85 17.07 11.52
CA ASN A 308 -7.91 18.53 11.70
C ASN A 308 -6.52 19.15 11.77
N GLY A 309 -6.38 20.35 11.22
CA GLY A 309 -5.28 21.26 11.49
C GLY A 309 -5.48 21.94 12.85
N ALA A 310 -4.39 22.34 13.49
CA ALA A 310 -4.42 23.10 14.72
C ALA A 310 -4.33 24.60 14.44
N GLU A 311 -5.06 25.39 15.24
CA GLU A 311 -4.78 26.83 15.34
C GLU A 311 -3.50 27.03 16.16
N MET A 312 -2.44 27.51 15.52
CA MET A 312 -1.16 27.83 16.18
C MET A 312 -1.09 29.28 16.56
N HIS A 313 -0.61 29.55 17.77
CA HIS A 313 -0.34 30.91 18.26
C HIS A 313 1.16 31.22 18.25
N ALA A 314 1.49 32.51 18.25
CA ALA A 314 2.87 32.99 18.18
C ALA A 314 3.74 32.57 19.39
N ASP A 315 3.13 32.24 20.51
CA ASP A 315 3.79 31.74 21.73
C ASP A 315 4.07 30.23 21.70
N GLY A 316 3.72 29.56 20.59
CA GLY A 316 3.86 28.12 20.44
C GLY A 316 2.71 27.32 21.02
N SER A 317 1.68 27.96 21.59
CA SER A 317 0.48 27.27 22.02
C SER A 317 -0.39 26.89 20.81
N PHE A 318 -1.18 25.83 20.96
CA PHE A 318 -2.09 25.39 19.91
C PHE A 318 -3.44 24.91 20.47
N VAL A 319 -4.44 24.96 19.62
CA VAL A 319 -5.78 24.42 19.90
C VAL A 319 -6.26 23.66 18.69
N ILE A 320 -6.69 22.41 18.89
CA ILE A 320 -7.45 21.63 17.94
C ILE A 320 -8.87 21.55 18.46
N ARG A 321 -9.83 22.06 17.66
CA ARG A 321 -11.24 22.11 18.04
C ARG A 321 -12.00 20.96 17.38
N ASP A 322 -13.22 20.73 17.84
CA ASP A 322 -14.18 19.78 17.24
C ASP A 322 -13.64 18.35 17.12
N VAL A 323 -12.93 17.93 18.19
CA VAL A 323 -12.37 16.60 18.28
C VAL A 323 -13.41 15.65 18.88
N ALA A 324 -13.73 14.60 18.14
CA ALA A 324 -14.58 13.52 18.65
C ALA A 324 -13.84 12.63 19.66
N PRO A 325 -14.54 11.95 20.57
CA PRO A 325 -13.94 10.88 21.35
C PRO A 325 -13.27 9.82 20.46
N GLY A 326 -12.06 9.38 20.81
CA GLY A 326 -11.30 8.42 20.01
C GLY A 326 -9.83 8.32 20.40
N ALA A 327 -9.13 7.41 19.75
CA ALA A 327 -7.68 7.25 19.84
C ALA A 327 -6.99 8.03 18.72
N TYR A 328 -6.04 8.87 19.07
CA TYR A 328 -5.36 9.77 18.14
C TYR A 328 -3.86 9.71 18.27
N THR A 329 -3.20 10.09 17.20
CA THR A 329 -1.79 10.48 17.21
C THR A 329 -1.72 11.94 16.78
N ILE A 330 -1.14 12.78 17.63
CA ILE A 330 -0.82 14.16 17.28
C ILE A 330 0.62 14.22 16.76
N LEU A 331 0.79 14.88 15.63
CA LEU A 331 2.09 15.12 15.01
C LEU A 331 2.34 16.63 14.97
N ALA A 332 3.57 17.02 15.29
CA ALA A 332 4.06 18.37 15.05
C ALA A 332 5.29 18.27 14.15
N THR A 333 5.24 18.92 12.99
CA THR A 333 6.39 19.08 12.09
C THR A 333 6.86 20.52 12.13
N VAL A 334 8.17 20.74 12.15
CA VAL A 334 8.74 22.10 12.25
C VAL A 334 9.12 22.58 10.87
N GLU A 335 8.49 23.67 10.46
CA GLU A 335 8.77 24.35 9.20
C GLU A 335 9.94 25.34 9.36
N ASN A 336 10.67 25.58 8.27
CA ASN A 336 11.80 26.51 8.23
C ASN A 336 12.94 26.17 9.21
N ALA A 337 13.01 24.93 9.69
CA ALA A 337 14.15 24.44 10.44
C ALA A 337 15.30 24.05 9.49
N ALA A 338 16.55 24.23 9.94
CA ALA A 338 17.72 23.82 9.16
C ALA A 338 17.80 22.29 8.95
N VAL A 339 17.22 21.54 9.88
CA VAL A 339 17.05 20.09 9.83
C VAL A 339 15.58 19.79 10.12
N PRO A 340 14.91 18.93 9.37
CA PRO A 340 13.54 18.52 9.67
C PRO A 340 13.40 18.03 11.10
N MET A 341 12.41 18.54 11.81
CA MET A 341 12.13 18.18 13.20
C MET A 341 10.68 17.75 13.35
N MET A 342 10.44 16.76 14.18
CA MET A 342 9.12 16.18 14.42
C MET A 342 8.92 15.82 15.88
N ALA A 343 7.69 16.00 16.36
CA ALA A 343 7.20 15.36 17.57
C ALA A 343 5.99 14.51 17.25
N ARG A 344 5.86 13.38 17.93
CA ARG A 344 4.72 12.47 17.80
C ARG A 344 4.28 12.03 19.18
N GLN A 345 2.98 12.08 19.45
CA GLN A 345 2.42 11.66 20.72
C GLN A 345 1.05 11.00 20.52
N ALA A 346 0.87 9.82 21.07
CA ALA A 346 -0.43 9.18 21.13
C ALA A 346 -1.28 9.81 22.25
N LEU A 347 -2.54 10.04 21.98
CA LEU A 347 -3.52 10.51 22.96
C LEU A 347 -4.85 9.78 22.83
N GLN A 348 -5.59 9.80 23.95
CA GLN A 348 -6.95 9.29 24.02
C GLN A 348 -7.87 10.44 24.45
N VAL A 349 -8.85 10.74 23.61
CA VAL A 349 -9.94 11.67 23.91
C VAL A 349 -11.16 10.87 24.28
N VAL A 350 -11.67 11.04 25.50
CA VAL A 350 -12.81 10.21 25.99
C VAL A 350 -14.05 11.09 26.18
N ALA A 351 -14.14 11.80 27.29
CA ALA A 351 -15.32 12.58 27.66
C ALA A 351 -15.03 14.06 27.89
N ASN A 352 -13.76 14.42 27.97
CA ASN A 352 -13.32 15.79 28.27
C ASN A 352 -12.26 16.21 27.27
N SER A 353 -12.14 17.53 27.08
CA SER A 353 -11.02 18.13 26.35
C SER A 353 -9.69 17.71 26.97
N VAL A 354 -8.69 17.52 26.13
CA VAL A 354 -7.33 17.21 26.57
C VAL A 354 -6.55 18.50 26.67
N GLU A 355 -6.03 18.77 27.85
CA GLU A 355 -5.28 19.99 28.14
C GLU A 355 -3.80 19.65 28.36
N ASP A 356 -2.94 20.67 28.31
CA ASP A 356 -1.50 20.58 28.65
C ASP A 356 -0.67 19.59 27.80
N VAL A 357 -1.06 19.34 26.55
CA VAL A 357 -0.25 18.53 25.63
C VAL A 357 1.05 19.26 25.32
N ARG A 358 2.19 18.61 25.55
CA ARG A 358 3.51 19.17 25.27
C ARG A 358 4.20 18.40 24.17
N LEU A 359 4.37 19.03 23.03
CA LEU A 359 5.07 18.46 21.90
C LEU A 359 6.50 19.04 21.87
N ALA A 360 7.50 18.16 21.95
CA ALA A 360 8.91 18.52 21.88
C ALA A 360 9.54 17.95 20.61
N PRO A 361 9.51 18.70 19.48
CA PRO A 361 10.08 18.22 18.23
C PRO A 361 11.57 17.90 18.37
N GLN A 362 11.95 16.76 17.84
CA GLN A 362 13.33 16.31 17.77
C GLN A 362 13.79 16.31 16.32
N PRO A 363 15.08 16.60 16.06
CA PRO A 363 15.62 16.50 14.70
C PRO A 363 15.57 15.06 14.23
N GLY A 364 15.29 14.88 12.95
CA GLY A 364 15.37 13.59 12.29
C GLY A 364 16.76 12.99 12.37
N GLY A 365 16.84 11.67 12.44
CA GLY A 365 18.09 10.93 12.39
C GLY A 365 18.73 10.99 11.01
N TRP A 366 20.03 10.97 10.94
CA TRP A 366 20.79 10.77 9.71
C TRP A 366 21.38 9.36 9.71
N ILE A 367 20.85 8.51 8.84
CA ILE A 367 21.35 7.15 8.68
C ILE A 367 22.04 7.06 7.32
N HIS A 368 23.28 6.60 7.29
CA HIS A 368 24.04 6.44 6.07
C HIS A 368 24.95 5.22 6.18
N GLY A 369 25.47 4.76 5.05
CA GLY A 369 26.31 3.59 5.08
C GLY A 369 26.63 3.02 3.72
N ARG A 370 26.97 1.75 3.71
CA ARG A 370 27.32 1.03 2.50
C ARG A 370 26.65 -0.34 2.44
N LEU A 371 26.06 -0.63 1.29
CA LEU A 371 25.58 -1.96 0.93
C LEU A 371 26.69 -2.69 0.18
N ARG A 372 27.03 -3.89 0.62
CA ARG A 372 27.90 -4.85 -0.06
C ARG A 372 27.09 -6.06 -0.47
N VAL A 373 27.38 -6.59 -1.66
CA VAL A 373 26.71 -7.80 -2.16
C VAL A 373 27.74 -8.91 -2.23
N GLU A 374 27.45 -10.00 -1.54
CA GLU A 374 28.24 -11.24 -1.59
C GLU A 374 27.74 -12.19 -2.68
N ASN A 375 28.60 -13.14 -3.05
CA ASN A 375 28.29 -14.22 -4.01
C ASN A 375 27.93 -13.76 -5.43
N GLN A 376 28.44 -12.61 -5.86
CA GLN A 376 28.51 -12.29 -7.29
C GLN A 376 29.53 -13.25 -7.93
N SER A 377 29.07 -14.42 -8.37
CA SER A 377 29.93 -15.37 -9.08
C SER A 377 30.45 -14.75 -10.37
N ALA A 378 31.75 -14.60 -10.49
CA ALA A 378 32.44 -14.08 -11.67
C ALA A 378 32.48 -15.12 -12.83
N GLY A 379 31.44 -15.96 -12.96
CA GLY A 379 31.41 -17.03 -13.94
C GLY A 379 30.01 -17.45 -14.34
N GLN A 380 29.66 -17.12 -15.56
CA GLN A 380 28.49 -17.44 -16.35
C GLN A 380 27.38 -16.35 -16.35
N GLY A 381 27.56 -15.31 -17.15
CA GLY A 381 26.45 -14.64 -17.87
C GLY A 381 25.55 -13.69 -17.09
N THR A 382 25.75 -13.48 -15.80
CA THR A 382 25.02 -12.45 -15.05
C THR A 382 25.92 -11.23 -14.92
N GLY A 383 25.54 -10.15 -15.60
CA GLY A 383 26.23 -8.87 -15.50
C GLY A 383 26.35 -8.44 -14.04
N ARG A 384 27.35 -7.60 -13.77
CA ARG A 384 27.52 -6.95 -12.46
C ARG A 384 26.19 -6.35 -12.03
N VAL A 385 25.70 -6.72 -10.84
CA VAL A 385 24.45 -6.22 -10.32
C VAL A 385 24.48 -4.68 -10.31
N ASP A 386 23.49 -4.06 -10.94
CA ASP A 386 23.34 -2.61 -10.92
C ASP A 386 22.68 -2.22 -9.58
N LEU A 387 23.52 -1.82 -8.63
CA LEU A 387 23.05 -1.39 -7.31
C LEU A 387 22.14 -0.16 -7.38
N SER A 388 22.19 0.62 -8.47
CA SER A 388 21.37 1.82 -8.60
C SER A 388 19.87 1.54 -8.76
N GLN A 389 19.49 0.29 -9.02
CA GLN A 389 18.09 -0.17 -9.06
C GLN A 389 17.59 -0.68 -7.70
N ILE A 390 18.46 -0.70 -6.70
CA ILE A 390 18.11 -1.17 -5.35
C ILE A 390 17.74 0.01 -4.48
N PHE A 391 16.69 -0.19 -3.71
CA PHE A 391 16.27 0.70 -2.65
C PHE A 391 16.35 0.00 -1.30
N LEU A 392 16.68 0.76 -0.29
CA LEU A 392 16.59 0.34 1.09
C LEU A 392 15.41 1.08 1.72
N VAL A 393 14.54 0.34 2.39
CA VAL A 393 13.35 0.88 3.05
C VAL A 393 13.47 0.67 4.55
N LEU A 394 13.22 1.72 5.31
CA LEU A 394 13.11 1.66 6.76
C LEU A 394 11.65 1.35 7.12
N ARG A 395 11.46 0.32 7.93
CA ARG A 395 10.16 -0.06 8.47
C ARG A 395 10.19 0.03 9.99
N SER A 396 9.25 0.76 10.58
CA SER A 396 9.19 0.92 12.03
C SER A 396 8.99 -0.42 12.75
N VAL A 397 9.74 -0.61 13.81
CA VAL A 397 9.57 -1.75 14.73
C VAL A 397 8.18 -1.70 15.39
N ASP A 398 7.69 -0.50 15.70
CA ASP A 398 6.39 -0.30 16.34
C ASP A 398 5.21 -0.43 15.37
N GLY A 399 5.48 -0.53 14.04
CA GLY A 399 4.47 -0.67 13.00
C GLY A 399 3.55 0.55 12.86
N ASP A 400 3.98 1.68 13.39
CA ASP A 400 3.22 2.94 13.37
C ASP A 400 3.57 3.84 12.16
N ASP A 401 4.44 3.37 11.26
CA ASP A 401 4.99 4.16 10.15
C ASP A 401 4.29 3.89 8.82
N GLU A 402 3.07 3.47 8.82
CA GLU A 402 2.33 3.55 7.57
C GLU A 402 2.35 5.00 7.10
N PRO A 403 2.80 5.26 5.85
CA PRO A 403 2.73 6.61 5.32
C PRO A 403 1.29 7.07 5.43
N LEU A 404 1.09 8.22 6.06
CA LEU A 404 -0.18 8.90 6.19
C LEU A 404 -0.87 8.92 4.82
N GLY A 405 -1.75 7.93 4.54
CA GLY A 405 -2.64 7.84 3.39
C GLY A 405 -2.15 8.47 2.08
N GLY A 406 -0.99 8.06 1.54
CA GLY A 406 -0.48 8.61 0.28
C GLY A 406 0.00 10.06 0.33
N PHE A 407 -0.10 10.74 1.46
CA PHE A 407 0.57 12.01 1.68
C PHE A 407 2.06 11.73 1.91
N SER A 408 2.83 11.85 0.84
CA SER A 408 4.24 12.23 0.98
C SER A 408 4.22 13.52 1.78
N MET A 409 4.53 13.46 3.06
CA MET A 409 4.73 14.67 3.83
C MET A 409 5.88 15.42 3.16
N GLY A 410 5.57 16.53 2.52
CA GLY A 410 6.57 17.41 1.90
C GLY A 410 7.53 18.07 2.91
N ASP A 411 7.65 17.45 4.09
CA ASP A 411 8.38 17.86 5.27
C ASP A 411 9.85 17.40 5.30
N GLY A 412 10.31 16.72 4.26
CA GLY A 412 11.70 16.30 4.12
C GLY A 412 12.08 15.01 4.86
N PHE A 413 11.14 14.28 5.48
CA PHE A 413 11.41 12.96 6.03
C PHE A 413 11.33 11.86 4.96
N SER A 414 12.20 10.87 5.04
CA SER A 414 12.24 9.76 4.09
C SER A 414 12.48 8.42 4.78
N HIS A 415 11.67 7.42 4.41
CA HIS A 415 11.87 6.03 4.79
C HIS A 415 12.56 5.21 3.69
N THR A 416 12.80 5.80 2.52
CA THR A 416 13.41 5.12 1.38
C THR A 416 14.73 5.78 1.00
N ALA A 417 15.78 4.97 0.84
CA ALA A 417 17.07 5.41 0.31
C ALA A 417 17.42 4.63 -0.95
N ARG A 418 17.86 5.34 -1.98
CA ARG A 418 18.43 4.73 -3.17
C ARG A 418 19.89 4.35 -2.92
N VAL A 419 20.29 3.17 -3.37
CA VAL A 419 21.68 2.74 -3.32
C VAL A 419 22.41 3.30 -4.54
N ALA A 420 23.55 3.94 -4.32
CA ALA A 420 24.41 4.41 -5.41
C ALA A 420 25.21 3.24 -6.02
N GLY A 421 25.74 3.43 -7.23
CA GLY A 421 26.51 2.40 -7.93
C GLY A 421 27.77 1.92 -7.20
N ASP A 422 28.29 2.70 -6.24
CA ASP A 422 29.39 2.31 -5.35
C ASP A 422 28.94 1.62 -4.07
N GLY A 423 27.63 1.40 -3.90
CA GLY A 423 27.00 0.81 -2.75
C GLY A 423 26.70 1.78 -1.61
N SER A 424 27.04 3.06 -1.73
CA SER A 424 26.68 4.04 -0.70
C SER A 424 25.18 4.36 -0.71
N PHE A 425 24.62 4.65 0.45
CA PHE A 425 23.25 5.08 0.63
C PHE A 425 23.12 6.05 1.79
N GLU A 426 22.05 6.85 1.79
CA GLU A 426 21.75 7.73 2.91
C GLU A 426 20.24 8.00 3.06
N TRP A 427 19.79 8.11 4.29
CA TRP A 427 18.55 8.74 4.69
C TRP A 427 18.90 10.00 5.47
N LYS A 428 18.62 11.17 4.92
CA LYS A 428 19.02 12.47 5.51
C LYS A 428 18.19 12.88 6.70
N SER A 429 16.95 12.44 6.73
CA SER A 429 15.99 12.80 7.77
C SER A 429 15.06 11.64 8.00
N VAL A 430 15.33 10.86 9.02
CA VAL A 430 14.49 9.73 9.44
C VAL A 430 13.71 10.20 10.67
N PRO A 431 12.38 10.01 10.72
CA PRO A 431 11.62 10.33 11.93
C PRO A 431 12.22 9.63 13.15
N PRO A 432 12.16 10.24 14.35
CA PRO A 432 12.63 9.58 15.56
C PRO A 432 11.87 8.27 15.80
N GLY A 433 12.60 7.16 15.99
CA GLY A 433 12.02 5.83 16.15
C GLY A 433 13.06 4.72 15.99
N ASN A 434 12.59 3.48 16.00
CA ASN A 434 13.41 2.29 15.74
C ASN A 434 12.93 1.61 14.45
N TYR A 435 13.87 1.15 13.64
CA TYR A 435 13.59 0.69 12.28
C TYR A 435 14.29 -0.61 11.92
N PHE A 436 13.60 -1.46 11.17
CA PHE A 436 14.24 -2.53 10.40
C PHE A 436 14.54 -2.04 8.99
N VAL A 437 15.60 -2.58 8.40
CA VAL A 437 15.97 -2.31 7.01
C VAL A 437 15.44 -3.42 6.12
N GLN A 438 14.80 -3.04 5.01
CA GLN A 438 14.34 -3.96 3.98
C GLN A 438 14.96 -3.60 2.63
N LEU A 439 15.16 -4.63 1.78
CA LEU A 439 15.51 -4.46 0.38
C LEU A 439 14.24 -4.31 -0.46
N ALA A 440 14.25 -3.37 -1.39
CA ALA A 440 13.20 -3.14 -2.38
C ALA A 440 13.82 -2.78 -3.75
N GLY A 441 13.02 -2.85 -4.82
CA GLY A 441 13.41 -2.49 -6.18
C GLY A 441 13.25 -3.64 -7.18
N GLU A 442 13.28 -3.33 -8.48
CA GLU A 442 13.04 -4.30 -9.56
C GLU A 442 14.09 -5.43 -9.59
N GLY A 443 15.31 -5.18 -9.12
CA GLY A 443 16.34 -6.19 -8.95
C GLY A 443 16.16 -7.11 -7.74
N ALA A 444 15.28 -6.75 -6.80
CA ALA A 444 15.09 -7.49 -5.54
C ALA A 444 13.81 -8.35 -5.52
N GLY A 445 12.82 -8.06 -6.36
CA GLY A 445 11.49 -8.65 -6.28
C GLY A 445 11.32 -10.06 -6.87
N GLY A 446 12.12 -10.45 -7.83
CA GLY A 446 12.06 -11.77 -8.49
C GLY A 446 13.34 -12.60 -8.35
N SER A 447 14.24 -12.19 -7.49
CA SER A 447 15.58 -12.74 -7.36
C SER A 447 15.83 -13.38 -6.00
N ASP A 448 16.87 -14.18 -5.94
CA ASP A 448 17.31 -14.88 -4.72
C ASP A 448 18.00 -13.94 -3.70
N TRP A 449 17.60 -12.66 -3.67
CA TRP A 449 18.15 -11.64 -2.78
C TRP A 449 17.66 -11.78 -1.34
N PHE A 450 18.58 -11.60 -0.40
CA PHE A 450 18.21 -11.41 1.02
C PHE A 450 19.25 -10.57 1.75
N LEU A 451 18.84 -9.93 2.85
CA LEU A 451 19.76 -9.29 3.79
C LEU A 451 20.44 -10.34 4.65
N LYS A 452 21.76 -10.41 4.57
CA LYS A 452 22.58 -11.34 5.34
C LYS A 452 22.93 -10.79 6.71
N SER A 453 23.32 -9.52 6.77
CA SER A 453 23.57 -8.82 8.03
C SER A 453 23.34 -7.32 7.88
N VAL A 454 22.94 -6.69 8.97
CA VAL A 454 22.85 -5.23 9.14
C VAL A 454 23.62 -4.90 10.41
N LEU A 455 24.72 -4.15 10.28
CA LEU A 455 25.54 -3.75 11.39
C LEU A 455 25.40 -2.24 11.62
N ALA A 456 25.09 -1.84 12.84
CA ALA A 456 25.10 -0.44 13.28
C ALA A 456 26.30 -0.20 14.19
N GLY A 457 27.24 0.67 13.76
CA GLY A 457 28.46 0.89 14.50
C GLY A 457 29.28 -0.37 14.78
N GLY A 458 29.26 -1.35 13.85
CA GLY A 458 29.99 -2.61 13.93
C GLY A 458 29.32 -3.71 14.77
N ARG A 459 28.11 -3.47 15.29
CA ARG A 459 27.30 -4.47 16.01
C ARG A 459 26.09 -4.88 15.17
N GLU A 460 25.76 -6.16 15.20
CA GLU A 460 24.55 -6.64 14.51
C GLU A 460 23.31 -6.04 15.14
N VAL A 461 22.40 -5.58 14.27
CA VAL A 461 21.12 -5.00 14.69
C VAL A 461 20.23 -6.12 15.22
N ASP A 462 19.81 -5.98 16.45
CA ASP A 462 18.92 -6.91 17.15
C ASP A 462 17.43 -6.63 16.85
N ASP A 463 16.53 -7.25 17.61
CA ASP A 463 15.09 -7.10 17.46
C ASP A 463 14.58 -5.71 17.87
N ALA A 464 15.41 -4.87 18.48
CA ALA A 464 15.07 -3.47 18.75
C ALA A 464 15.21 -2.57 17.51
N GLY A 465 15.88 -3.05 16.46
CA GLY A 465 16.09 -2.31 15.22
C GLY A 465 17.16 -1.23 15.31
N VAL A 466 17.24 -0.41 14.28
CA VAL A 466 18.14 0.76 14.19
C VAL A 466 17.46 1.97 14.75
N GLY A 467 18.03 2.56 15.82
CA GLY A 467 17.49 3.79 16.42
C GLY A 467 17.82 5.02 15.55
N ALA A 468 16.81 5.84 15.26
CA ALA A 468 16.94 7.14 14.61
C ALA A 468 16.49 8.23 15.59
N SER A 469 17.44 8.85 16.30
CA SER A 469 17.16 9.94 17.25
C SER A 469 18.26 10.98 17.19
N GLY A 470 18.10 11.98 16.31
CA GLY A 470 18.90 13.21 16.29
C GLY A 470 20.40 13.09 16.04
N GLY A 471 20.92 11.90 15.80
CA GLY A 471 22.33 11.62 15.55
C GLY A 471 22.60 10.97 14.20
N ALA A 472 23.90 10.84 13.86
CA ALA A 472 24.34 10.07 12.71
C ALA A 472 24.51 8.60 13.09
N VAL A 473 23.90 7.70 12.33
CA VAL A 473 24.07 6.25 12.45
C VAL A 473 24.71 5.72 11.18
N VAL A 474 25.81 4.97 11.36
CA VAL A 474 26.51 4.34 10.22
C VAL A 474 26.10 2.88 10.16
N LEU A 475 25.62 2.47 8.99
CA LEU A 475 25.21 1.10 8.73
C LEU A 475 26.17 0.43 7.72
N ASP A 476 26.64 -0.75 8.07
CA ASP A 476 27.25 -1.69 7.14
C ASP A 476 26.25 -2.80 6.83
N ILE A 477 25.77 -2.86 5.59
CA ILE A 477 24.76 -3.81 5.16
C ILE A 477 25.41 -4.83 4.21
N VAL A 478 25.16 -6.10 4.45
CA VAL A 478 25.55 -7.18 3.54
C VAL A 478 24.30 -7.85 3.02
N ALA A 479 24.16 -7.90 1.71
CA ALA A 479 23.15 -8.67 1.02
C ALA A 479 23.79 -9.83 0.25
N SER A 480 23.04 -10.89 0.04
CA SER A 480 23.42 -12.01 -0.84
C SER A 480 22.39 -12.14 -1.96
N VAL A 481 22.86 -12.52 -3.15
CA VAL A 481 22.03 -12.87 -4.31
C VAL A 481 21.79 -14.38 -4.41
N ASN A 482 22.13 -15.11 -3.38
CA ASN A 482 22.11 -16.57 -3.36
C ASN A 482 21.20 -17.11 -2.25
N GLY A 483 20.01 -16.51 -2.09
CA GLY A 483 18.99 -16.99 -1.17
C GLY A 483 18.52 -18.40 -1.52
N GLY A 484 17.99 -19.10 -0.54
CA GLY A 484 17.41 -20.40 -0.77
C GLY A 484 16.12 -20.32 -1.60
N VAL A 485 15.80 -21.43 -2.26
CA VAL A 485 14.60 -21.56 -3.09
C VAL A 485 13.78 -22.76 -2.63
N ALA A 486 12.48 -22.57 -2.40
CA ALA A 486 11.53 -23.64 -2.21
C ALA A 486 10.57 -23.71 -3.39
N GLU A 487 10.45 -24.87 -4.01
CA GLU A 487 9.57 -25.09 -5.15
C GLU A 487 8.68 -26.33 -4.91
N GLY A 488 7.50 -26.34 -5.49
CA GLY A 488 6.63 -27.47 -5.29
C GLY A 488 5.23 -27.30 -5.88
N VAL A 489 4.33 -28.12 -5.36
CA VAL A 489 2.91 -28.11 -5.75
C VAL A 489 2.05 -28.02 -4.50
N VAL A 490 1.01 -27.20 -4.56
CA VAL A 490 -0.06 -27.15 -3.58
C VAL A 490 -1.23 -28.00 -4.08
N THR A 491 -1.71 -28.89 -3.23
CA THR A 491 -2.86 -29.74 -3.53
C THR A 491 -3.91 -29.63 -2.44
N ASP A 492 -5.15 -29.93 -2.77
CA ASP A 492 -6.21 -30.11 -1.79
C ASP A 492 -6.13 -31.49 -1.10
N GLN A 493 -7.08 -31.79 -0.23
CA GLN A 493 -7.15 -33.09 0.47
C GLN A 493 -7.43 -34.27 -0.48
N LYS A 494 -7.90 -34.02 -1.71
CA LYS A 494 -8.15 -35.03 -2.73
C LYS A 494 -6.94 -35.25 -3.64
N GLY A 495 -5.90 -34.43 -3.50
CA GLY A 495 -4.71 -34.44 -4.33
C GLY A 495 -4.85 -33.60 -5.62
N GLU A 496 -5.92 -32.82 -5.77
CA GLU A 496 -6.11 -31.94 -6.92
C GLU A 496 -5.26 -30.67 -6.73
N PRO A 497 -4.61 -30.15 -7.79
CA PRO A 497 -3.81 -28.94 -7.69
C PRO A 497 -4.68 -27.72 -7.36
N VAL A 498 -4.18 -26.87 -6.46
CA VAL A 498 -4.87 -25.64 -6.03
C VAL A 498 -4.16 -24.43 -6.61
N GLU A 499 -4.86 -23.70 -7.46
CA GLU A 499 -4.39 -22.43 -8.01
C GLU A 499 -4.56 -21.28 -7.00
N ASN A 500 -3.67 -20.29 -7.07
CA ASN A 500 -3.71 -19.07 -6.25
C ASN A 500 -3.71 -19.28 -4.73
N ALA A 501 -3.25 -20.43 -4.25
CA ALA A 501 -2.97 -20.61 -2.85
C ALA A 501 -1.82 -19.67 -2.43
N VAL A 502 -1.97 -19.02 -1.29
CA VAL A 502 -0.94 -18.14 -0.72
C VAL A 502 0.06 -18.97 0.06
N ILE A 503 1.29 -19.04 -0.43
CA ILE A 503 2.38 -19.78 0.22
C ILE A 503 3.27 -18.80 0.97
N VAL A 504 3.50 -19.07 2.27
CA VAL A 504 4.36 -18.23 3.11
C VAL A 504 5.37 -19.09 3.84
N ALA A 505 6.64 -18.70 3.74
CA ALA A 505 7.70 -19.20 4.61
C ALA A 505 7.73 -18.36 5.89
N VAL A 506 7.30 -18.95 7.00
CA VAL A 506 7.27 -18.33 8.32
C VAL A 506 8.54 -18.75 9.07
N PRO A 507 9.40 -17.82 9.50
CA PRO A 507 10.61 -18.16 10.23
C PRO A 507 10.31 -18.72 11.63
N GLU A 508 11.30 -19.35 12.24
CA GLU A 508 11.21 -19.80 13.63
C GLU A 508 10.76 -18.69 14.58
N ALA A 509 10.12 -19.07 15.69
CA ALA A 509 9.38 -18.14 16.56
C ALA A 509 10.20 -16.92 17.03
N ARG A 510 11.49 -17.10 17.32
CA ARG A 510 12.38 -16.02 17.77
C ARG A 510 12.66 -14.96 16.70
N LEU A 511 12.47 -15.29 15.42
CA LEU A 511 12.74 -14.39 14.29
C LEU A 511 11.47 -13.79 13.67
N ARG A 512 10.29 -14.07 14.24
CA ARG A 512 9.00 -13.60 13.67
C ARG A 512 8.78 -12.10 13.80
N ALA A 513 9.50 -11.41 14.69
CA ALA A 513 9.51 -9.96 14.73
C ALA A 513 10.16 -9.34 13.48
N ARG A 514 11.03 -10.10 12.81
CA ARG A 514 11.75 -9.70 11.60
C ARG A 514 10.97 -10.10 10.36
N ILE A 515 10.04 -9.24 9.97
CA ILE A 515 9.16 -9.49 8.81
C ILE A 515 9.92 -9.62 7.50
N GLU A 516 11.14 -9.05 7.39
CA GLU A 516 12.01 -9.19 6.23
C GLU A 516 12.54 -10.62 6.03
N ARG A 517 12.34 -11.50 7.00
CA ARG A 517 12.67 -12.91 6.87
C ARG A 517 11.57 -13.76 6.30
N PHE A 518 10.35 -13.28 6.31
CA PHE A 518 9.25 -13.96 5.66
C PHE A 518 9.39 -13.88 4.14
N ARG A 519 8.91 -14.90 3.46
CA ARG A 519 8.78 -14.89 2.00
C ARG A 519 7.38 -15.37 1.63
N LYS A 520 6.80 -14.72 0.65
CA LYS A 520 5.46 -15.02 0.15
C LYS A 520 5.50 -15.25 -1.35
N THR A 521 4.72 -16.19 -1.83
CA THR A 521 4.40 -16.41 -3.24
C THR A 521 2.97 -16.94 -3.36
N VAL A 522 2.51 -17.13 -4.59
CA VAL A 522 1.18 -17.67 -4.91
C VAL A 522 1.35 -18.80 -5.91
N SER A 523 0.57 -19.86 -5.78
CA SER A 523 0.58 -20.96 -6.75
C SER A 523 -0.05 -20.54 -8.08
N ASP A 524 0.48 -21.10 -9.18
CA ASP A 524 -0.04 -20.88 -10.53
C ASP A 524 -1.26 -21.77 -10.84
N GLN A 525 -1.75 -21.69 -12.08
CA GLN A 525 -2.90 -22.45 -12.59
C GLN A 525 -2.76 -23.98 -12.50
N SER A 526 -1.56 -24.47 -12.20
CA SER A 526 -1.26 -25.91 -12.03
C SER A 526 -0.95 -26.26 -10.59
N GLY A 527 -1.22 -25.36 -9.64
CA GLY A 527 -0.86 -25.49 -8.24
C GLY A 527 0.63 -25.36 -7.95
N ARG A 528 1.47 -25.05 -8.94
CA ARG A 528 2.92 -24.94 -8.77
C ARG A 528 3.30 -23.60 -8.17
N PHE A 529 4.32 -23.63 -7.34
CA PHE A 529 4.89 -22.41 -6.76
C PHE A 529 6.41 -22.46 -6.76
N THR A 530 7.03 -21.29 -6.75
CA THR A 530 8.44 -21.08 -6.47
C THR A 530 8.57 -19.91 -5.52
N LEU A 531 9.23 -20.14 -4.39
CA LEU A 531 9.49 -19.15 -3.36
C LEU A 531 10.99 -18.85 -3.35
N HIS A 532 11.35 -17.66 -3.75
CA HIS A 532 12.72 -17.20 -3.93
C HIS A 532 13.26 -16.42 -2.73
N GLY A 533 14.58 -16.29 -2.65
CA GLY A 533 15.26 -15.38 -1.74
C GLY A 533 15.10 -15.72 -0.25
N ILE A 534 14.87 -16.99 0.09
CA ILE A 534 14.68 -17.40 1.47
C ILE A 534 16.03 -17.27 2.20
N PRO A 535 16.15 -16.43 3.26
CA PRO A 535 17.36 -16.38 4.07
C PRO A 535 17.65 -17.75 4.68
N PRO A 536 18.91 -18.16 4.82
CA PRO A 536 19.24 -19.43 5.47
C PRO A 536 18.64 -19.54 6.87
N GLY A 537 18.04 -20.69 7.17
CA GLY A 537 17.39 -20.91 8.47
C GLY A 537 16.35 -22.02 8.48
N GLU A 538 15.59 -22.04 9.57
CA GLU A 538 14.48 -22.96 9.79
C GLU A 538 13.16 -22.20 9.66
N TYR A 539 12.24 -22.78 8.89
CA TYR A 539 10.95 -22.20 8.53
C TYR A 539 9.84 -23.22 8.66
N THR A 540 8.64 -22.71 8.74
CA THR A 540 7.42 -23.50 8.51
C THR A 540 6.73 -22.93 7.28
N LEU A 541 6.50 -23.75 6.26
CA LEU A 541 5.75 -23.38 5.08
C LEU A 541 4.28 -23.62 5.32
N PHE A 542 3.47 -22.60 5.09
CA PHE A 542 2.02 -22.71 5.04
C PHE A 542 1.52 -22.42 3.64
N ALA A 543 0.43 -23.05 3.23
CA ALA A 543 -0.28 -22.73 2.01
C ALA A 543 -1.76 -22.53 2.35
N TRP A 544 -2.23 -21.30 2.32
CA TRP A 544 -3.64 -20.98 2.55
C TRP A 544 -4.37 -20.80 1.24
N GLU A 545 -5.61 -21.25 1.18
CA GLU A 545 -6.52 -20.93 0.09
C GLU A 545 -6.78 -19.43 0.02
N SER A 546 -6.92 -18.80 1.19
CA SER A 546 -6.97 -17.35 1.33
C SER A 546 -6.48 -16.95 2.72
N VAL A 547 -5.85 -15.81 2.82
CA VAL A 547 -5.42 -15.20 4.08
C VAL A 547 -5.74 -13.72 4.05
N ASP A 548 -6.21 -13.21 5.18
CA ASP A 548 -6.65 -11.83 5.25
C ASP A 548 -5.47 -10.88 5.42
N GLY A 549 -5.21 -10.07 4.40
CA GLY A 549 -4.07 -9.17 4.36
C GLY A 549 -2.75 -9.85 4.71
N GLU A 550 -2.09 -9.32 5.71
CA GLU A 550 -0.80 -9.83 6.21
C GLU A 550 -0.94 -10.55 7.57
N ALA A 551 -2.07 -11.27 7.79
CA ALA A 551 -2.34 -11.96 9.05
C ALA A 551 -1.25 -12.98 9.43
N TYR A 552 -0.52 -13.53 8.45
CA TYR A 552 0.60 -14.45 8.67
C TYR A 552 1.77 -13.82 9.44
N TYR A 553 1.84 -12.52 9.62
CA TYR A 553 2.80 -11.88 10.55
C TYR A 553 2.30 -11.87 12.00
N ASN A 554 1.00 -12.14 12.24
CA ASN A 554 0.43 -12.13 13.59
C ASN A 554 0.70 -13.48 14.29
N PRO A 555 1.38 -13.49 15.45
CA PRO A 555 1.65 -14.72 16.17
C PRO A 555 0.40 -15.46 16.66
N GLU A 556 -0.66 -14.73 17.02
CA GLU A 556 -1.92 -15.35 17.49
C GLU A 556 -2.65 -16.03 16.33
N PHE A 557 -2.66 -15.40 15.15
CA PHE A 557 -3.19 -16.03 13.93
C PHE A 557 -2.45 -17.34 13.62
N LEU A 558 -1.13 -17.32 13.65
CA LEU A 558 -0.30 -18.49 13.34
C LEU A 558 -0.49 -19.65 14.32
N LYS A 559 -0.90 -19.39 15.56
CA LYS A 559 -1.16 -20.46 16.55
C LYS A 559 -2.26 -21.40 16.09
N ASN A 560 -3.26 -20.87 15.37
CA ASN A 560 -4.39 -21.67 14.88
C ASN A 560 -3.97 -22.71 13.83
N TYR A 561 -2.82 -22.50 13.19
CA TYR A 561 -2.35 -23.34 12.07
C TYR A 561 -1.07 -24.12 12.36
N GLY A 562 -0.56 -24.08 13.58
CA GLY A 562 0.77 -24.61 13.92
C GLY A 562 1.01 -26.08 13.53
N GLN A 563 -0.04 -26.90 13.42
CA GLN A 563 0.02 -28.31 13.04
C GLN A 563 -0.14 -28.56 11.52
N GLN A 564 -0.49 -27.52 10.75
CA GLN A 564 -0.84 -27.64 9.33
C GLN A 564 0.30 -27.19 8.40
N GLY A 565 1.36 -26.67 8.99
CA GLY A 565 2.54 -26.24 8.24
C GLY A 565 3.55 -27.36 8.02
N SER A 566 4.31 -27.25 6.94
CA SER A 566 5.41 -28.15 6.58
C SER A 566 6.75 -27.56 6.99
N ALA A 567 7.56 -28.31 7.75
CA ALA A 567 8.89 -27.86 8.15
C ALA A 567 9.84 -27.75 6.95
N LEU A 568 10.58 -26.66 6.88
CA LEU A 568 11.58 -26.41 5.85
C LEU A 568 12.87 -25.92 6.51
N ARG A 569 13.97 -26.59 6.22
CA ARG A 569 15.32 -26.08 6.50
C ARG A 569 16.02 -25.82 5.18
N VAL A 570 16.51 -24.59 5.00
CA VAL A 570 17.16 -24.17 3.77
C VAL A 570 18.48 -23.47 4.07
N GLY A 571 19.50 -23.82 3.30
CA GLY A 571 20.81 -23.17 3.29
C GLY A 571 20.91 -22.11 2.19
N GLU A 572 22.03 -21.37 2.18
CA GLU A 572 22.31 -20.38 1.15
C GLU A 572 22.47 -21.08 -0.22
N GLY A 573 21.71 -20.64 -1.23
CA GLY A 573 21.68 -21.21 -2.58
C GLY A 573 21.06 -22.61 -2.68
N GLU A 574 20.52 -23.12 -1.61
CA GLU A 574 19.93 -24.46 -1.60
C GLU A 574 18.53 -24.45 -2.22
N ARG A 575 18.24 -25.44 -3.07
CA ARG A 575 16.90 -25.67 -3.63
C ARG A 575 16.25 -26.85 -2.91
N LYS A 576 15.00 -26.65 -2.50
CA LYS A 576 14.18 -27.68 -1.85
C LYS A 576 12.88 -27.88 -2.61
N SER A 577 12.54 -29.13 -2.87
CA SER A 577 11.22 -29.47 -3.38
C SER A 577 10.32 -29.85 -2.21
N VAL A 578 9.12 -29.26 -2.15
CA VAL A 578 8.16 -29.44 -1.06
C VAL A 578 6.77 -29.61 -1.63
N GLN A 579 6.02 -30.56 -1.10
CA GLN A 579 4.61 -30.73 -1.40
C GLN A 579 3.78 -30.16 -0.24
N LEU A 580 2.80 -29.30 -0.55
CA LEU A 580 1.96 -28.65 0.45
C LEU A 580 0.50 -29.03 0.24
N THR A 581 -0.19 -29.22 1.36
CA THR A 581 -1.65 -29.33 1.35
C THR A 581 -2.25 -27.97 1.68
N VAL A 582 -3.22 -27.52 0.91
CA VAL A 582 -3.86 -26.22 1.15
C VAL A 582 -4.64 -26.25 2.45
N ILE A 583 -4.52 -25.18 3.20
CA ILE A 583 -5.34 -24.88 4.38
C ILE A 583 -6.58 -24.15 3.85
N PRO A 584 -7.79 -24.71 4.02
CA PRO A 584 -9.01 -24.05 3.59
C PRO A 584 -9.15 -22.67 4.21
N GLY A 585 -9.74 -21.74 3.45
CA GLY A 585 -10.17 -20.46 4.03
C GLY A 585 -11.21 -20.73 5.11
N SER A 586 -11.16 -20.01 6.22
CA SER A 586 -12.25 -20.04 7.18
C SER A 586 -13.53 -19.61 6.46
N GLU A 587 -14.52 -20.47 6.45
CA GLU A 587 -15.89 -20.05 6.18
C GLU A 587 -16.31 -19.15 7.38
N GLU A 588 -16.21 -17.83 7.21
CA GLU A 588 -16.83 -16.86 8.12
C GLU A 588 -18.18 -16.45 7.57
#